data_3bd68291903fbe1330216f1606ede7d8
#
_entry.id   3bd68291903fbe1330216f1606ede7d8
#
_cell.length_a   1.000
_cell.length_b   1.000
_cell.length_c   1.000
_cell.angle_alpha   90.00
_cell.angle_beta   90.00
_cell.angle_gamma   90.00
#
_symmetry.space_group_name_H-M   'P 1'
#
loop_
_entity.id
_entity.type
_entity.pdbx_description
1 polymer ?
#
loop_
_entity_poly.entity_id
_entity_poly.type
_entity_poly.pdbx_seq_one_letter_code
_entity_poly.pdbx_strand_id
1 'polypeptide(L)'
;MRHTWLAEKNVIRFFGDPEPIQKNYHVPDFSADIGNLPVKASVHIQCGVALEDAVIETEFIQAQSNAHGLANAIIAFCDLTQEDAQAQLDAHQMFPNVRGVRQIVGRDAVEDARNGTNALLENTKFKDGLITLSARNLSFDLQLTPPLIAAAAELFKSIEDVPVAICHAGSPQDFTKDGMRDWQAGLKDFAEHGNMICKISGFGMFDHDWTVDSIREKVLRVIDIFTPARIAFGSNFPVDKLTASYADTMGAFLKITQDFSSHERDDMFYNVAKDFYRI
;
A
#
# COMPACT_ATOMS: atom_id res chain seq x y z
N MET A 1 2.92 -18.04 12.13
CA MET A 1 3.10 -16.97 11.12
C MET A 1 4.49 -16.38 11.24
N ARG A 2 5.22 -16.31 10.15
CA ARG A 2 6.61 -15.85 10.13
C ARG A 2 6.82 -14.82 9.03
N HIS A 3 7.31 -13.64 9.40
CA HIS A 3 7.80 -12.64 8.45
C HIS A 3 9.28 -12.93 8.17
N THR A 4 9.56 -13.75 7.17
CA THR A 4 10.92 -14.23 6.87
C THR A 4 11.89 -13.08 6.62
N TRP A 5 11.46 -12.08 5.82
CA TRP A 5 12.27 -10.90 5.53
C TRP A 5 12.61 -10.07 6.78
N LEU A 6 11.69 -10.01 7.76
CA LEU A 6 11.90 -9.28 9.01
C LEU A 6 12.75 -10.07 10.00
N ALA A 7 12.76 -11.41 9.90
CA ALA A 7 13.54 -12.27 10.79
C ALA A 7 15.04 -12.31 10.43
N GLU A 8 15.43 -11.92 9.23
CA GLU A 8 16.82 -11.84 8.78
C GLU A 8 17.59 -10.81 9.60
N LYS A 9 18.76 -11.21 10.12
CA LYS A 9 19.63 -10.34 10.93
C LYS A 9 20.70 -9.68 10.07
N ASN A 10 21.08 -8.45 10.46
CA ASN A 10 22.14 -7.68 9.81
C ASN A 10 21.89 -7.41 8.31
N VAL A 11 20.63 -7.32 7.91
CA VAL A 11 20.24 -6.98 6.53
C VAL A 11 19.66 -5.58 6.51
N ILE A 12 20.36 -4.67 5.85
CA ILE A 12 19.86 -3.32 5.57
C ILE A 12 18.93 -3.40 4.35
N ARG A 13 17.73 -2.86 4.48
CA ARG A 13 16.73 -2.78 3.41
C ARG A 13 16.77 -1.42 2.74
N PHE A 14 16.07 -1.27 1.61
CA PHE A 14 15.96 0.03 0.94
C PHE A 14 15.32 1.11 1.83
N PHE A 15 14.51 0.72 2.81
CA PHE A 15 13.89 1.60 3.79
C PHE A 15 14.69 1.71 5.11
N GLY A 16 15.93 1.23 5.16
CA GLY A 16 16.84 1.32 6.30
C GLY A 16 17.02 0.02 7.08
N ASP A 17 17.53 0.14 8.29
CA ASP A 17 17.73 -0.99 9.22
C ASP A 17 16.38 -1.40 9.85
N PRO A 18 15.90 -2.63 9.63
CA PRO A 18 14.64 -3.08 10.19
C PRO A 18 14.72 -3.49 11.68
N GLU A 19 15.91 -3.52 12.30
CA GLU A 19 16.08 -4.02 13.68
C GLU A 19 15.08 -3.41 14.70
N PRO A 20 14.79 -2.10 14.70
CA PRO A 20 13.84 -1.51 15.64
C PRO A 20 12.41 -2.03 15.53
N ILE A 21 12.02 -2.56 14.37
CA ILE A 21 10.69 -3.14 14.12
C ILE A 21 10.68 -4.68 14.09
N GLN A 22 11.82 -5.35 14.36
CA GLN A 22 11.93 -6.80 14.48
C GLN A 22 11.34 -7.31 15.81
N LYS A 23 10.06 -7.04 16.01
CA LYS A 23 9.29 -7.41 17.20
C LYS A 23 7.83 -7.66 16.84
N ASN A 24 7.08 -8.28 17.75
CA ASN A 24 5.64 -8.36 17.59
C ASN A 24 5.05 -6.95 17.54
N TYR A 25 4.11 -6.76 16.61
CA TYR A 25 3.37 -5.51 16.46
C TYR A 25 1.91 -5.84 16.18
N HIS A 26 1.09 -5.72 17.19
CA HIS A 26 -0.33 -6.09 17.18
C HIS A 26 -1.21 -4.85 17.29
N VAL A 27 -2.53 -5.02 17.24
CA VAL A 27 -3.47 -3.90 17.33
C VAL A 27 -3.29 -3.06 18.60
N PRO A 28 -3.01 -3.61 19.79
CA PRO A 28 -2.70 -2.77 20.96
C PRO A 28 -1.45 -1.88 20.77
N ASP A 29 -0.39 -2.38 20.10
CA ASP A 29 0.80 -1.60 19.82
C ASP A 29 0.48 -0.47 18.82
N PHE A 30 -0.29 -0.78 17.78
CA PHE A 30 -0.77 0.21 16.81
C PHE A 30 -1.66 1.26 17.47
N SER A 31 -2.56 0.86 18.37
CA SER A 31 -3.40 1.77 19.14
C SER A 31 -2.59 2.71 20.03
N ALA A 32 -1.51 2.18 20.62
CA ALA A 32 -0.58 3.00 21.41
C ALA A 32 0.14 4.05 20.56
N ASP A 33 0.55 3.68 19.33
CA ASP A 33 1.18 4.61 18.39
C ASP A 33 0.19 5.67 17.86
N ILE A 34 -1.08 5.32 17.63
CA ILE A 34 -2.16 6.26 17.28
C ILE A 34 -2.37 7.31 18.39
N GLY A 35 -2.28 6.90 19.65
CA GLY A 35 -2.52 7.76 20.79
C GLY A 35 -3.93 8.35 20.79
N ASN A 36 -4.02 9.69 20.88
CA ASN A 36 -5.31 10.40 20.92
C ASN A 36 -5.81 10.87 19.55
N LEU A 37 -5.17 10.47 18.45
CA LEU A 37 -5.65 10.83 17.11
C LEU A 37 -6.99 10.13 16.82
N PRO A 38 -7.95 10.80 16.13
CA PRO A 38 -9.30 10.29 15.92
C PRO A 38 -9.35 9.25 14.78
N VAL A 39 -8.57 8.17 14.88
CA VAL A 39 -8.60 7.08 13.91
C VAL A 39 -9.87 6.26 14.15
N LYS A 40 -10.75 6.20 13.15
CA LYS A 40 -12.04 5.51 13.22
C LYS A 40 -11.97 4.08 12.70
N ALA A 41 -11.11 3.84 11.71
CA ALA A 41 -10.94 2.55 11.06
C ALA A 41 -9.51 2.42 10.53
N SER A 42 -9.10 1.19 10.24
CA SER A 42 -7.81 0.93 9.58
C SER A 42 -7.93 -0.19 8.56
N VAL A 43 -7.04 -0.15 7.57
CA VAL A 43 -6.87 -1.21 6.57
C VAL A 43 -5.55 -1.90 6.83
N HIS A 44 -5.59 -3.20 7.09
CA HIS A 44 -4.38 -4.01 7.13
C HIS A 44 -3.96 -4.39 5.72
N ILE A 45 -2.70 -4.15 5.41
CA ILE A 45 -2.09 -4.59 4.15
C ILE A 45 -1.07 -5.68 4.48
N GLN A 46 -1.15 -6.81 3.82
CA GLN A 46 -0.24 -7.96 4.01
C GLN A 46 1.22 -7.52 4.22
N CYS A 47 1.94 -8.18 5.09
CA CYS A 47 3.27 -7.76 5.54
C CYS A 47 4.42 -8.69 5.07
N GLY A 48 4.21 -9.51 4.05
CA GLY A 48 5.25 -10.41 3.50
C GLY A 48 5.57 -11.58 4.43
N VAL A 49 4.56 -12.31 4.86
CA VAL A 49 4.71 -13.60 5.54
C VAL A 49 5.24 -14.67 4.58
N ALA A 50 5.68 -15.81 5.10
CA ALA A 50 5.98 -16.97 4.28
C ALA A 50 4.73 -17.37 3.47
N LEU A 51 4.92 -17.86 2.23
CA LEU A 51 3.81 -18.17 1.32
C LEU A 51 2.78 -19.11 1.94
N GLU A 52 3.25 -20.13 2.64
CA GLU A 52 2.43 -21.10 3.36
C GLU A 52 1.64 -20.49 4.53
N ASP A 53 2.05 -19.32 5.02
CA ASP A 53 1.41 -18.61 6.14
C ASP A 53 0.40 -17.54 5.67
N ALA A 54 0.17 -17.35 4.37
CA ALA A 54 -0.64 -16.24 3.83
C ALA A 54 -2.09 -16.24 4.38
N VAL A 55 -2.75 -17.39 4.39
CA VAL A 55 -4.12 -17.52 4.95
C VAL A 55 -4.10 -17.41 6.48
N ILE A 56 -3.04 -17.90 7.12
CA ILE A 56 -2.85 -17.78 8.58
C ILE A 56 -2.69 -16.30 8.99
N GLU A 57 -2.01 -15.47 8.17
CA GLU A 57 -1.97 -14.01 8.40
C GLU A 57 -3.38 -13.43 8.39
N THR A 58 -4.19 -13.77 7.38
CA THR A 58 -5.56 -13.26 7.26
C THR A 58 -6.42 -13.68 8.44
N GLU A 59 -6.37 -14.96 8.86
CA GLU A 59 -7.09 -15.46 10.04
C GLU A 59 -6.67 -14.70 11.31
N PHE A 60 -5.36 -14.53 11.52
CA PHE A 60 -4.84 -13.80 12.66
C PHE A 60 -5.34 -12.35 12.69
N ILE A 61 -5.26 -11.64 11.55
CA ILE A 61 -5.70 -10.24 11.47
C ILE A 61 -7.22 -10.13 11.64
N GLN A 62 -8.00 -11.07 11.11
CA GLN A 62 -9.44 -11.11 11.36
C GLN A 62 -9.75 -11.28 12.86
N ALA A 63 -9.02 -12.16 13.55
CA ALA A 63 -9.17 -12.32 14.98
C ALA A 63 -8.79 -11.05 15.77
N GLN A 64 -7.72 -10.36 15.36
CA GLN A 64 -7.35 -9.05 15.93
C GLN A 64 -8.45 -8.00 15.69
N SER A 65 -9.03 -7.96 14.49
CA SER A 65 -10.13 -7.06 14.17
C SER A 65 -11.35 -7.31 15.06
N ASN A 66 -11.74 -8.56 15.21
CA ASN A 66 -12.88 -8.96 16.05
C ASN A 66 -12.67 -8.58 17.53
N ALA A 67 -11.43 -8.67 18.01
CA ALA A 67 -11.10 -8.39 19.42
C ALA A 67 -10.93 -6.88 19.72
N HIS A 68 -10.48 -6.08 18.75
CA HIS A 68 -10.02 -4.71 19.01
C HIS A 68 -10.71 -3.63 18.14
N GLY A 69 -11.49 -4.01 17.12
CA GLY A 69 -12.25 -3.07 16.29
C GLY A 69 -11.43 -2.30 15.24
N LEU A 70 -10.14 -2.63 15.06
CA LEU A 70 -9.28 -2.12 13.98
C LEU A 70 -8.96 -3.23 12.97
N ALA A 71 -8.28 -2.91 11.86
CA ALA A 71 -8.15 -3.76 10.68
C ALA A 71 -9.53 -4.11 10.08
N ASN A 72 -10.33 -3.08 9.84
CA ASN A 72 -11.70 -3.19 9.34
C ASN A 72 -11.76 -3.70 7.89
N ALA A 73 -10.68 -3.55 7.14
CA ALA A 73 -10.43 -4.22 5.87
C ALA A 73 -9.07 -4.92 5.91
N ILE A 74 -8.97 -6.04 5.18
CA ILE A 74 -7.74 -6.83 5.03
C ILE A 74 -7.42 -6.95 3.56
N ILE A 75 -6.21 -6.55 3.18
CA ILE A 75 -5.61 -6.79 1.87
C ILE A 75 -4.60 -7.93 2.06
N ALA A 76 -5.01 -9.11 1.62
CA ALA A 76 -4.27 -10.36 1.82
C ALA A 76 -3.13 -10.51 0.81
N PHE A 77 -2.21 -11.44 1.06
CA PHE A 77 -1.26 -11.88 0.04
C PHE A 77 -1.84 -13.04 -0.77
N CYS A 78 -1.75 -12.95 -2.09
CA CYS A 78 -1.96 -14.07 -2.99
C CYS A 78 -0.97 -13.97 -4.14
N ASP A 79 -0.25 -15.06 -4.43
CA ASP A 79 0.54 -15.14 -5.65
C ASP A 79 -0.38 -15.53 -6.82
N LEU A 80 -0.80 -14.52 -7.57
CA LEU A 80 -1.75 -14.68 -8.67
C LEU A 80 -1.20 -15.52 -9.84
N THR A 81 0.10 -15.87 -9.83
CA THR A 81 0.72 -16.69 -10.88
C THR A 81 0.64 -18.19 -10.61
N GLN A 82 0.28 -18.57 -9.38
CA GLN A 82 0.24 -19.99 -8.97
C GLN A 82 -1.02 -20.71 -9.46
N GLU A 83 -0.92 -22.01 -9.64
CA GLU A 83 -2.05 -22.85 -10.08
C GLU A 83 -3.18 -22.91 -9.05
N ASP A 84 -2.84 -22.79 -7.77
CA ASP A 84 -3.76 -22.81 -6.64
C ASP A 84 -4.26 -21.41 -6.22
N ALA A 85 -3.92 -20.35 -6.97
CA ALA A 85 -4.31 -18.97 -6.65
C ALA A 85 -5.82 -18.82 -6.40
N GLN A 86 -6.66 -19.50 -7.18
CA GLN A 86 -8.11 -19.45 -7.00
C GLN A 86 -8.54 -20.05 -5.67
N ALA A 87 -7.97 -21.20 -5.29
CA ALA A 87 -8.26 -21.85 -4.00
C ALA A 87 -7.76 -20.98 -2.83
N GLN A 88 -6.61 -20.31 -2.99
CA GLN A 88 -6.11 -19.38 -1.98
C GLN A 88 -7.01 -18.16 -1.84
N LEU A 89 -7.53 -17.58 -2.92
CA LEU A 89 -8.49 -16.50 -2.89
C LEU A 89 -9.80 -16.93 -2.20
N ASP A 90 -10.31 -18.13 -2.48
CA ASP A 90 -11.48 -18.70 -1.80
C ASP A 90 -11.24 -18.81 -0.29
N ALA A 91 -10.07 -19.28 0.13
CA ALA A 91 -9.71 -19.39 1.54
C ALA A 91 -9.65 -18.02 2.23
N HIS A 92 -9.08 -16.99 1.57
CA HIS A 92 -9.08 -15.63 2.10
C HIS A 92 -10.50 -15.07 2.23
N GLN A 93 -11.37 -15.31 1.27
CA GLN A 93 -12.75 -14.78 1.27
C GLN A 93 -13.67 -15.43 2.33
N MET A 94 -13.23 -16.47 3.02
CA MET A 94 -13.91 -16.98 4.22
C MET A 94 -13.87 -15.98 5.39
N PHE A 95 -12.98 -14.99 5.34
CA PHE A 95 -12.83 -13.95 6.37
C PHE A 95 -13.56 -12.68 5.94
N PRO A 96 -14.55 -12.20 6.71
CA PRO A 96 -15.47 -11.14 6.29
C PRO A 96 -14.81 -9.78 6.05
N ASN A 97 -13.62 -9.52 6.59
CA ASN A 97 -12.93 -8.24 6.38
C ASN A 97 -12.01 -8.23 5.15
N VAL A 98 -11.85 -9.34 4.43
CA VAL A 98 -11.05 -9.35 3.21
C VAL A 98 -11.71 -8.51 2.13
N ARG A 99 -10.94 -7.60 1.52
CA ARG A 99 -11.41 -6.66 0.49
C ARG A 99 -10.57 -6.70 -0.78
N GLY A 100 -9.38 -7.25 -0.71
CA GLY A 100 -8.48 -7.29 -1.85
C GLY A 100 -7.23 -8.07 -1.55
N VAL A 101 -6.32 -8.03 -2.51
CA VAL A 101 -5.00 -8.66 -2.38
C VAL A 101 -3.88 -7.70 -2.78
N ARG A 102 -2.68 -7.97 -2.29
CA ARG A 102 -1.45 -7.34 -2.74
C ARG A 102 -0.41 -8.38 -3.07
N GLN A 103 0.11 -8.30 -4.29
CA GLN A 103 1.36 -8.92 -4.69
C GLN A 103 2.31 -7.81 -5.13
N ILE A 104 3.50 -7.72 -4.51
CA ILE A 104 4.44 -6.63 -4.79
C ILE A 104 5.05 -6.85 -6.17
N VAL A 105 4.91 -5.86 -7.05
CA VAL A 105 5.43 -5.85 -8.42
C VAL A 105 6.87 -5.32 -8.46
N GLY A 106 7.20 -4.37 -7.62
CA GLY A 106 8.56 -3.85 -7.46
C GLY A 106 8.76 -3.13 -6.13
N ARG A 107 9.95 -3.28 -5.53
CA ARG A 107 10.36 -2.62 -4.27
C ARG A 107 11.51 -1.65 -4.48
N ASP A 108 12.62 -2.19 -4.95
CA ASP A 108 13.83 -1.48 -5.38
C ASP A 108 14.62 -2.40 -6.32
N ALA A 109 15.54 -1.81 -7.09
CA ALA A 109 16.26 -2.53 -8.13
C ALA A 109 17.08 -3.74 -7.61
N VAL A 110 17.60 -3.68 -6.38
CA VAL A 110 18.42 -4.75 -5.80
C VAL A 110 17.54 -5.89 -5.30
N GLU A 111 16.50 -5.58 -4.53
CA GLU A 111 15.56 -6.60 -4.03
C GLU A 111 14.77 -7.23 -5.17
N ASP A 112 14.37 -6.44 -6.18
CA ASP A 112 13.63 -6.94 -7.34
C ASP A 112 14.47 -7.91 -8.17
N ALA A 113 15.75 -7.60 -8.41
CA ALA A 113 16.65 -8.52 -9.09
C ALA A 113 16.81 -9.86 -8.35
N ARG A 114 16.80 -9.84 -7.03
CA ARG A 114 16.87 -11.04 -6.18
C ARG A 114 15.57 -11.86 -6.22
N ASN A 115 14.44 -11.19 -6.20
CA ASN A 115 13.12 -11.82 -6.05
C ASN A 115 12.43 -12.09 -7.38
N GLY A 116 12.91 -11.52 -8.50
CA GLY A 116 12.31 -11.70 -9.83
C GLY A 116 10.94 -11.04 -10.00
N THR A 117 10.58 -10.08 -9.14
CA THR A 117 9.24 -9.45 -9.15
C THR A 117 9.01 -8.53 -10.35
N ASN A 118 10.06 -8.06 -11.01
CA ASN A 118 9.98 -7.20 -12.20
C ASN A 118 9.29 -7.88 -13.40
N ALA A 119 9.28 -9.23 -13.43
CA ALA A 119 8.69 -10.00 -14.52
C ALA A 119 7.15 -10.18 -14.41
N LEU A 120 6.53 -9.75 -13.31
CA LEU A 120 5.09 -9.98 -13.09
C LEU A 120 4.20 -9.28 -14.12
N LEU A 121 4.55 -8.06 -14.54
CA LEU A 121 3.73 -7.28 -15.48
C LEU A 121 3.61 -7.95 -16.87
N GLU A 122 4.60 -8.73 -17.27
CA GLU A 122 4.63 -9.47 -18.53
C GLU A 122 4.06 -10.90 -18.41
N ASN A 123 3.73 -11.33 -17.18
CA ASN A 123 3.26 -12.67 -16.92
C ASN A 123 1.76 -12.80 -17.20
N THR A 124 1.39 -13.64 -18.17
CA THR A 124 -0.02 -13.87 -18.56
C THR A 124 -0.85 -14.44 -17.41
N LYS A 125 -0.30 -15.32 -16.56
CA LYS A 125 -1.01 -15.86 -15.39
C LYS A 125 -1.30 -14.76 -14.37
N PHE A 126 -0.39 -13.78 -14.20
CA PHE A 126 -0.63 -12.63 -13.34
C PHE A 126 -1.81 -11.80 -13.85
N LYS A 127 -1.82 -11.50 -15.16
CA LYS A 127 -2.94 -10.78 -15.79
C LYS A 127 -4.26 -11.53 -15.61
N ASP A 128 -4.28 -12.84 -15.87
CA ASP A 128 -5.47 -13.68 -15.71
C ASP A 128 -5.94 -13.70 -14.24
N GLY A 129 -4.99 -13.77 -13.30
CA GLY A 129 -5.26 -13.65 -11.88
C GLY A 129 -5.89 -12.31 -11.49
N LEU A 130 -5.38 -11.19 -12.01
CA LEU A 130 -5.97 -9.86 -11.80
C LEU A 130 -7.41 -9.79 -12.30
N ILE A 131 -7.71 -10.32 -13.50
CA ILE A 131 -9.07 -10.32 -14.05
C ILE A 131 -10.06 -11.03 -13.12
N THR A 132 -9.63 -12.10 -12.44
CA THR A 132 -10.50 -12.84 -11.52
C THR A 132 -10.87 -12.05 -10.27
N LEU A 133 -10.09 -11.04 -9.88
CA LEU A 133 -10.36 -10.23 -8.70
C LEU A 133 -11.65 -9.42 -8.84
N SER A 134 -11.91 -8.86 -10.04
CA SER A 134 -13.13 -8.11 -10.29
C SER A 134 -14.38 -8.98 -10.09
N ALA A 135 -14.41 -10.17 -10.69
CA ALA A 135 -15.54 -11.11 -10.53
C ALA A 135 -15.77 -11.54 -9.07
N ARG A 136 -14.72 -11.45 -8.23
CA ARG A 136 -14.75 -11.76 -6.79
C ARG A 136 -15.04 -10.54 -5.91
N ASN A 137 -15.24 -9.35 -6.50
CA ASN A 137 -15.35 -8.09 -5.79
C ASN A 137 -14.14 -7.80 -4.87
N LEU A 138 -12.94 -8.12 -5.34
CA LEU A 138 -11.68 -7.86 -4.68
C LEU A 138 -10.91 -6.75 -5.40
N SER A 139 -10.24 -5.89 -4.63
CA SER A 139 -9.32 -4.88 -5.16
C SER A 139 -7.89 -5.42 -5.26
N PHE A 140 -7.06 -4.72 -6.02
CA PHE A 140 -5.62 -4.95 -6.07
C PHE A 140 -4.84 -3.76 -5.53
N ASP A 141 -4.01 -3.98 -4.52
CA ASP A 141 -3.09 -2.97 -4.00
C ASP A 141 -1.76 -3.06 -4.75
N LEU A 142 -1.51 -2.07 -5.61
CA LEU A 142 -0.35 -2.05 -6.51
C LEU A 142 0.84 -1.37 -5.86
N GLN A 143 1.87 -2.13 -5.49
CA GLN A 143 3.17 -1.60 -5.08
C GLN A 143 4.19 -1.86 -6.17
N LEU A 144 4.82 -0.80 -6.66
CA LEU A 144 5.82 -0.85 -7.72
C LEU A 144 6.84 0.30 -7.59
N THR A 145 7.89 0.25 -8.40
CA THR A 145 8.89 1.30 -8.54
C THR A 145 8.59 2.18 -9.77
N PRO A 146 9.05 3.45 -9.81
CA PRO A 146 8.77 4.36 -10.93
C PRO A 146 9.05 3.81 -12.33
N PRO A 147 10.15 3.05 -12.59
CA PRO A 147 10.40 2.48 -13.91
C PRO A 147 9.33 1.51 -14.41
N LEU A 148 8.55 0.91 -13.51
CA LEU A 148 7.50 -0.05 -13.85
C LEU A 148 6.13 0.60 -14.09
N ILE A 149 5.97 1.90 -13.79
CA ILE A 149 4.68 2.59 -13.82
C ILE A 149 4.05 2.54 -15.22
N ALA A 150 4.83 2.84 -16.26
CA ALA A 150 4.31 2.87 -17.64
C ALA A 150 3.80 1.48 -18.09
N ALA A 151 4.58 0.43 -17.85
CA ALA A 151 4.17 -0.95 -18.19
C ALA A 151 2.95 -1.40 -17.39
N ALA A 152 2.87 -1.03 -16.11
CA ALA A 152 1.71 -1.32 -15.27
C ALA A 152 0.47 -0.55 -15.75
N ALA A 153 0.59 0.73 -16.13
CA ALA A 153 -0.53 1.51 -16.67
C ALA A 153 -1.12 0.84 -17.92
N GLU A 154 -0.26 0.38 -18.85
CA GLU A 154 -0.72 -0.34 -20.05
C GLU A 154 -1.40 -1.68 -19.70
N LEU A 155 -0.87 -2.42 -18.72
CA LEU A 155 -1.53 -3.64 -18.26
C LEU A 155 -2.94 -3.34 -17.73
N PHE A 156 -3.07 -2.37 -16.83
CA PHE A 156 -4.36 -2.04 -16.20
C PHE A 156 -5.36 -1.40 -17.15
N LYS A 157 -4.93 -0.74 -18.24
CA LYS A 157 -5.81 -0.36 -19.36
C LYS A 157 -6.53 -1.56 -19.98
N SER A 158 -5.87 -2.72 -20.00
CA SER A 158 -6.42 -3.94 -20.59
C SER A 158 -7.33 -4.74 -19.66
N ILE A 159 -7.49 -4.29 -18.39
CA ILE A 159 -8.28 -4.95 -17.33
C ILE A 159 -9.03 -3.91 -16.48
N GLU A 160 -9.82 -3.05 -17.12
CA GLU A 160 -10.44 -1.84 -16.54
C GLU A 160 -11.35 -2.10 -15.33
N ASP A 161 -11.89 -3.30 -15.17
CA ASP A 161 -12.88 -3.62 -14.13
C ASP A 161 -12.25 -3.87 -12.73
N VAL A 162 -10.93 -3.98 -12.62
CA VAL A 162 -10.27 -4.25 -11.35
C VAL A 162 -10.02 -2.94 -10.59
N PRO A 163 -10.59 -2.76 -9.38
CA PRO A 163 -10.28 -1.60 -8.56
C PRO A 163 -8.82 -1.65 -8.08
N VAL A 164 -8.05 -0.59 -8.30
CA VAL A 164 -6.62 -0.54 -7.95
C VAL A 164 -6.31 0.58 -6.98
N ALA A 165 -5.55 0.25 -5.92
CA ALA A 165 -4.96 1.23 -5.01
C ALA A 165 -3.44 1.29 -5.21
N ILE A 166 -2.92 2.38 -5.79
CA ILE A 166 -1.48 2.58 -5.93
C ILE A 166 -0.87 2.85 -4.56
N CYS A 167 0.09 2.01 -4.14
CA CYS A 167 0.77 2.15 -2.85
C CYS A 167 1.85 3.24 -2.89
N HIS A 168 2.03 3.93 -1.76
CA HIS A 168 3.16 4.81 -1.48
C HIS A 168 3.40 5.89 -2.55
N ALA A 169 2.30 6.46 -3.09
CA ALA A 169 2.39 7.46 -4.15
C ALA A 169 3.23 7.01 -5.37
N GLY A 170 3.21 5.70 -5.70
CA GLY A 170 4.03 5.13 -6.77
C GLY A 170 5.52 5.08 -6.45
N SER A 171 5.89 5.11 -5.16
CA SER A 171 7.24 4.90 -4.62
C SER A 171 8.32 5.81 -5.23
N PRO A 172 8.26 7.14 -5.12
CA PRO A 172 9.27 8.04 -5.67
C PRO A 172 10.61 7.81 -4.98
N GLN A 173 11.57 7.20 -5.68
CA GLN A 173 12.91 6.85 -5.17
C GLN A 173 14.01 7.73 -5.76
N ASP A 174 13.82 8.27 -6.96
CA ASP A 174 14.76 9.17 -7.63
C ASP A 174 14.26 10.62 -7.53
N PHE A 175 14.91 11.41 -6.68
CA PHE A 175 14.59 12.82 -6.45
C PHE A 175 15.32 13.79 -7.40
N THR A 176 16.01 13.29 -8.43
CA THR A 176 16.52 14.13 -9.51
C THR A 176 15.36 14.76 -10.31
N LYS A 177 15.64 15.81 -11.06
CA LYS A 177 14.63 16.46 -11.92
C LYS A 177 14.02 15.49 -12.93
N ASP A 178 14.84 14.62 -13.50
CA ASP A 178 14.39 13.63 -14.48
C ASP A 178 13.57 12.53 -13.82
N GLY A 179 14.03 11.96 -12.71
CA GLY A 179 13.28 10.97 -11.95
C GLY A 179 11.90 11.48 -11.49
N MET A 180 11.86 12.72 -10.98
CA MET A 180 10.59 13.33 -10.56
C MET A 180 9.64 13.62 -11.74
N ARG A 181 10.19 14.02 -12.90
CA ARG A 181 9.40 14.19 -14.13
C ARG A 181 8.79 12.88 -14.59
N ASP A 182 9.60 11.83 -14.66
CA ASP A 182 9.17 10.51 -15.16
C ASP A 182 8.15 9.85 -14.21
N TRP A 183 8.37 9.96 -12.90
CA TRP A 183 7.40 9.55 -11.88
C TRP A 183 6.06 10.27 -12.03
N GLN A 184 6.06 11.61 -12.22
CA GLN A 184 4.83 12.38 -12.43
C GLN A 184 4.10 12.00 -13.71
N ALA A 185 4.86 11.78 -14.80
CA ALA A 185 4.27 11.35 -16.08
C ALA A 185 3.55 10.00 -15.93
N GLY A 186 4.20 9.01 -15.31
CA GLY A 186 3.59 7.71 -15.07
C GLY A 186 2.35 7.77 -14.16
N LEU A 187 2.37 8.59 -13.10
CA LEU A 187 1.19 8.78 -12.26
C LEU A 187 0.01 9.40 -13.02
N LYS A 188 0.27 10.32 -13.97
CA LYS A 188 -0.79 10.88 -14.82
C LYS A 188 -1.42 9.82 -15.71
N ASP A 189 -0.61 8.93 -16.29
CA ASP A 189 -1.12 7.82 -17.09
C ASP A 189 -2.05 6.92 -16.26
N PHE A 190 -1.68 6.61 -15.02
CA PHE A 190 -2.57 5.89 -14.09
C PHE A 190 -3.84 6.67 -13.75
N ALA A 191 -3.74 7.98 -13.56
CA ALA A 191 -4.88 8.80 -13.17
C ALA A 191 -5.96 8.91 -14.27
N GLU A 192 -5.64 8.57 -15.51
CA GLU A 192 -6.61 8.45 -16.61
C GLU A 192 -7.59 7.28 -16.40
N HIS A 193 -7.25 6.30 -15.53
CA HIS A 193 -8.12 5.17 -15.22
C HIS A 193 -9.08 5.49 -14.07
N GLY A 194 -10.40 5.34 -14.33
CA GLY A 194 -11.44 5.71 -13.37
C GLY A 194 -11.49 4.91 -12.08
N ASN A 195 -11.04 3.63 -12.11
CA ASN A 195 -11.11 2.71 -10.96
C ASN A 195 -9.86 2.71 -10.09
N MET A 196 -9.02 3.76 -10.17
CA MET A 196 -7.79 3.85 -9.40
C MET A 196 -7.84 4.94 -8.35
N ILE A 197 -7.36 4.61 -7.15
CA ILE A 197 -7.00 5.55 -6.09
C ILE A 197 -5.49 5.54 -5.86
N CYS A 198 -4.97 6.61 -5.29
CA CYS A 198 -3.57 6.68 -4.88
C CYS A 198 -3.47 6.81 -3.36
N LYS A 199 -2.72 5.89 -2.74
CA LYS A 199 -2.39 5.97 -1.32
C LYS A 199 -1.12 6.77 -1.12
N ILE A 200 -1.21 7.86 -0.38
CA ILE A 200 -0.06 8.68 0.02
C ILE A 200 0.43 8.20 1.38
N SER A 201 1.59 7.54 1.38
CA SER A 201 2.22 6.95 2.57
C SER A 201 3.68 6.61 2.27
N GLY A 202 4.45 6.23 3.28
CA GLY A 202 5.75 5.58 3.09
C GLY A 202 6.87 6.49 2.60
N PHE A 203 6.76 7.81 2.70
CA PHE A 203 7.85 8.71 2.31
C PHE A 203 9.12 8.49 3.11
N GLY A 204 9.00 8.09 4.39
CA GLY A 204 10.14 7.74 5.23
C GLY A 204 10.96 6.56 4.73
N MET A 205 10.41 5.70 3.87
CA MET A 205 11.18 4.63 3.24
C MET A 205 12.20 5.13 2.21
N PHE A 206 11.94 6.28 1.59
CA PHE A 206 12.71 6.82 0.47
C PHE A 206 13.56 8.04 0.87
N ASP A 207 13.15 8.75 1.92
CA ASP A 207 13.82 9.92 2.49
C ASP A 207 13.75 9.80 4.01
N HIS A 208 14.82 9.27 4.63
CA HIS A 208 14.84 9.00 6.07
C HIS A 208 14.86 10.28 6.91
N ASP A 209 15.32 11.37 6.34
CA ASP A 209 15.40 12.69 6.99
C ASP A 209 14.25 13.61 6.52
N TRP A 210 13.15 13.04 6.04
CA TRP A 210 12.04 13.80 5.51
C TRP A 210 11.49 14.83 6.51
N THR A 211 11.05 15.94 5.96
CA THR A 211 10.35 17.00 6.69
C THR A 211 9.03 17.32 5.99
N VAL A 212 8.15 18.05 6.67
CA VAL A 212 6.91 18.54 6.04
C VAL A 212 7.20 19.27 4.73
N ASP A 213 8.27 20.09 4.70
CA ASP A 213 8.61 20.90 3.54
C ASP A 213 9.24 20.05 2.41
N SER A 214 10.05 19.03 2.73
CA SER A 214 10.66 18.15 1.72
C SER A 214 9.65 17.25 0.99
N ILE A 215 8.55 16.86 1.66
CA ILE A 215 7.51 16.03 1.05
C ILE A 215 6.33 16.85 0.49
N ARG A 216 6.19 18.12 0.88
CA ARG A 216 5.04 18.97 0.52
C ARG A 216 4.76 18.98 -0.98
N GLU A 217 5.75 19.30 -1.79
CA GLU A 217 5.56 19.38 -3.24
C GLU A 217 5.13 18.03 -3.83
N LYS A 218 5.71 16.93 -3.36
CA LYS A 218 5.38 15.58 -3.82
C LYS A 218 3.92 15.24 -3.47
N VAL A 219 3.51 15.47 -2.22
CA VAL A 219 2.12 15.23 -1.76
C VAL A 219 1.13 16.06 -2.57
N LEU A 220 1.36 17.37 -2.70
CA LEU A 220 0.47 18.26 -3.45
C LEU A 220 0.40 17.87 -4.93
N ARG A 221 1.51 17.41 -5.52
CA ARG A 221 1.54 16.95 -6.90
C ARG A 221 0.69 15.69 -7.11
N VAL A 222 0.73 14.74 -6.18
CA VAL A 222 -0.11 13.54 -6.25
C VAL A 222 -1.58 13.90 -6.10
N ILE A 223 -1.92 14.83 -5.17
CA ILE A 223 -3.29 15.32 -5.00
C ILE A 223 -3.77 16.04 -6.28
N ASP A 224 -2.93 16.84 -6.93
CA ASP A 224 -3.24 17.53 -8.18
C ASP A 224 -3.54 16.54 -9.32
N ILE A 225 -2.78 15.44 -9.40
CA ILE A 225 -2.94 14.40 -10.43
C ILE A 225 -4.20 13.57 -10.22
N PHE A 226 -4.46 13.08 -8.99
CA PHE A 226 -5.57 12.17 -8.71
C PHE A 226 -6.84 12.86 -8.23
N THR A 227 -6.77 14.13 -7.88
CA THR A 227 -7.80 14.91 -7.15
C THR A 227 -8.06 14.38 -5.72
N PRO A 228 -8.54 15.21 -4.78
CA PRO A 228 -8.85 14.77 -3.42
C PRO A 228 -9.78 13.55 -3.35
N ALA A 229 -10.71 13.42 -4.31
CA ALA A 229 -11.68 12.34 -4.38
C ALA A 229 -11.07 10.95 -4.72
N ARG A 230 -9.78 10.88 -5.02
CA ARG A 230 -9.07 9.62 -5.33
C ARG A 230 -7.77 9.48 -4.53
N ILE A 231 -7.63 10.20 -3.43
CA ILE A 231 -6.49 10.11 -2.51
C ILE A 231 -6.91 9.43 -1.21
N ALA A 232 -6.06 8.54 -0.71
CA ALA A 232 -6.17 8.00 0.64
C ALA A 232 -4.83 8.13 1.38
N PHE A 233 -4.80 8.84 2.51
CA PHE A 233 -3.61 8.87 3.36
C PHE A 233 -3.45 7.59 4.15
N GLY A 234 -2.21 7.09 4.24
CA GLY A 234 -1.85 5.91 5.00
C GLY A 234 -0.61 6.14 5.86
N SER A 235 -0.51 5.45 6.97
CA SER A 235 0.60 5.61 7.91
C SER A 235 1.84 4.78 7.56
N ASN A 236 1.66 3.68 6.82
CA ASN A 236 2.72 2.68 6.58
C ASN A 236 3.33 2.11 7.88
N PHE A 237 2.57 2.11 9.00
CA PHE A 237 3.05 1.60 10.28
C PHE A 237 2.99 0.06 10.32
N PRO A 238 4.01 -0.60 10.89
CA PRO A 238 5.12 0.01 11.66
C PRO A 238 6.37 0.40 10.85
N VAL A 239 6.40 0.28 9.52
CA VAL A 239 7.63 0.57 8.74
C VAL A 239 8.08 2.03 8.91
N ASP A 240 7.19 2.99 8.74
CA ASP A 240 7.53 4.42 8.89
C ASP A 240 7.88 4.84 10.34
N LYS A 241 7.64 3.96 11.33
CA LYS A 241 8.12 4.16 12.71
C LYS A 241 9.65 4.22 12.80
N LEU A 242 10.36 3.74 11.79
CA LEU A 242 11.81 3.88 11.69
C LEU A 242 12.27 5.33 11.52
N THR A 243 11.42 6.20 10.98
CA THR A 243 11.77 7.59 10.65
C THR A 243 10.93 8.63 11.35
N ALA A 244 9.69 8.31 11.76
CA ALA A 244 8.80 9.26 12.41
C ALA A 244 7.77 8.57 13.31
N SER A 245 7.18 9.32 14.26
CA SER A 245 6.02 8.85 15.01
C SER A 245 4.76 8.88 14.13
N TYR A 246 3.73 8.13 14.54
CA TYR A 246 2.42 8.15 13.88
C TYR A 246 1.84 9.57 13.85
N ALA A 247 1.96 10.29 14.97
CA ALA A 247 1.47 11.66 15.09
C ALA A 247 2.22 12.62 14.15
N ASP A 248 3.55 12.49 14.01
CA ASP A 248 4.33 13.33 13.10
C ASP A 248 3.95 13.05 11.64
N THR A 249 3.81 11.78 11.26
CA THR A 249 3.42 11.38 9.90
C THR A 249 2.04 11.94 9.52
N MET A 250 1.03 11.69 10.36
CA MET A 250 -0.32 12.18 10.09
C MET A 250 -0.42 13.70 10.24
N GLY A 251 0.32 14.29 11.21
CA GLY A 251 0.42 15.74 11.39
C GLY A 251 1.03 16.45 10.18
N ALA A 252 2.01 15.84 9.52
CA ALA A 252 2.58 16.37 8.29
C ALA A 252 1.52 16.45 7.18
N PHE A 253 0.75 15.39 6.95
CA PHE A 253 -0.32 15.39 5.95
C PHE A 253 -1.42 16.41 6.28
N LEU A 254 -1.83 16.51 7.54
CA LEU A 254 -2.80 17.52 8.00
C LEU A 254 -2.30 18.95 7.74
N LYS A 255 -1.00 19.21 7.98
CA LYS A 255 -0.38 20.51 7.74
C LYS A 255 -0.25 20.83 6.24
N ILE A 256 0.07 19.84 5.42
CA ILE A 256 0.19 20.02 3.96
C ILE A 256 -1.18 20.34 3.34
N THR A 257 -2.24 19.72 3.86
CA THR A 257 -3.60 19.85 3.32
C THR A 257 -4.46 20.90 4.06
N GLN A 258 -3.87 21.75 4.89
CA GLN A 258 -4.62 22.71 5.72
C GLN A 258 -5.49 23.70 4.93
N ASP A 259 -5.09 24.02 3.69
CA ASP A 259 -5.76 24.98 2.83
C ASP A 259 -6.85 24.35 1.93
N PHE A 260 -6.99 23.02 1.96
CA PHE A 260 -8.11 22.32 1.31
C PHE A 260 -9.39 22.48 2.13
N SER A 261 -10.54 22.41 1.47
CA SER A 261 -11.84 22.42 2.15
C SER A 261 -11.99 21.24 3.13
N SER A 262 -12.90 21.36 4.09
CA SER A 262 -13.19 20.26 5.03
C SER A 262 -13.65 18.99 4.30
N HIS A 263 -14.45 19.12 3.24
CA HIS A 263 -14.92 18.02 2.44
C HIS A 263 -13.76 17.27 1.73
N GLU A 264 -12.88 17.99 1.06
CA GLU A 264 -11.69 17.39 0.41
C GLU A 264 -10.77 16.70 1.42
N ARG A 265 -10.63 17.26 2.61
CA ARG A 265 -9.85 16.62 3.68
C ARG A 265 -10.54 15.38 4.22
N ASP A 266 -11.85 15.40 4.43
CA ASP A 266 -12.62 14.23 4.83
C ASP A 266 -12.53 13.11 3.79
N ASP A 267 -12.51 13.44 2.50
CA ASP A 267 -12.29 12.49 1.43
C ASP A 267 -10.92 11.84 1.54
N MET A 268 -9.84 12.63 1.58
CA MET A 268 -8.47 12.14 1.60
C MET A 268 -8.10 11.35 2.87
N PHE A 269 -8.67 11.72 4.03
CA PHE A 269 -8.35 11.08 5.31
C PHE A 269 -9.30 9.95 5.70
N TYR A 270 -10.47 9.82 5.03
CA TYR A 270 -11.45 8.83 5.44
C TYR A 270 -12.32 8.28 4.30
N ASN A 271 -13.10 9.13 3.60
CA ASN A 271 -14.17 8.67 2.72
C ASN A 271 -13.64 7.81 1.56
N VAL A 272 -12.55 8.22 0.89
CA VAL A 272 -11.98 7.47 -0.23
C VAL A 272 -11.56 6.08 0.21
N ALA A 273 -10.84 5.95 1.32
CA ALA A 273 -10.45 4.63 1.83
C ALA A 273 -11.66 3.81 2.26
N LYS A 274 -12.63 4.43 2.95
CA LYS A 274 -13.86 3.79 3.39
C LYS A 274 -14.65 3.21 2.22
N ASP A 275 -14.85 3.99 1.17
CA ASP A 275 -15.66 3.58 0.03
C ASP A 275 -14.92 2.55 -0.84
N PHE A 276 -13.63 2.77 -1.09
CA PHE A 276 -12.80 1.85 -1.87
C PHE A 276 -12.69 0.47 -1.20
N TYR A 277 -12.40 0.43 0.09
CA TYR A 277 -12.27 -0.83 0.85
C TYR A 277 -13.59 -1.30 1.46
N ARG A 278 -14.69 -0.58 1.29
CA ARG A 278 -16.04 -0.95 1.75
C ARG A 278 -16.09 -1.26 3.26
N ILE A 279 -15.61 -0.33 4.09
CA ILE A 279 -15.54 -0.41 5.55
C ILE A 279 -16.55 0.51 6.24
#